data_99772d8df35286cd270a62ed9d2088a1
#
_entry.id   99772d8df35286cd270a62ed9d2088a1
#
_cell.length_a   1.000
_cell.length_b   1.000
_cell.length_c   1.000
_cell.angle_alpha   90.00
_cell.angle_beta   90.00
_cell.angle_gamma   90.00
#
_symmetry.space_group_name_H-M   'P 1'
#
loop_
_entity.id
_entity.type
_entity.pdbx_description
1 polymer ?
#
loop_
_entity_poly.entity_id
_entity_poly.type
_entity_poly.pdbx_seq_one_letter_code
_entity_poly.pdbx_strand_id
1 'polypeptide(L)'
;MKQNNKQIVFYSAEKDGFLASYKDRSTLAFEAKFSNDLEDALYVPVDSYEKQKDELDKLAEVFDCEVLIVEVEYNVTKLDGTDFERKKYEEVTRDEFKEFLKTLIN
;
A
#
# COMPACT_ATOMS: atom_id res chain seq x y z
N MET A 1 3.10 -18.09 6.47
CA MET A 1 3.76 -16.78 6.50
C MET A 1 2.72 -15.70 6.79
N LYS A 2 3.04 -14.82 7.70
CA LYS A 2 2.19 -13.67 8.00
C LYS A 2 2.91 -12.39 7.60
N GLN A 3 2.20 -11.49 6.98
CA GLN A 3 2.73 -10.18 6.60
C GLN A 3 1.70 -9.10 6.95
N ASN A 4 2.14 -8.06 7.66
CA ASN A 4 1.31 -6.94 8.03
C ASN A 4 1.71 -5.72 7.21
N ASN A 5 0.72 -4.94 6.81
CA ASN A 5 0.93 -3.72 6.07
C ASN A 5 0.02 -2.62 6.61
N LYS A 6 0.60 -1.45 6.90
CA LYS A 6 -0.15 -0.28 7.36
C LYS A 6 -0.30 0.71 6.22
N GLN A 7 -1.52 1.14 5.97
CA GLN A 7 -1.85 2.06 4.89
C GLN A 7 -2.74 3.18 5.42
N ILE A 8 -2.68 4.33 4.77
CA ILE A 8 -3.56 5.46 5.04
C ILE A 8 -4.74 5.41 4.07
N VAL A 9 -5.94 5.63 4.59
CA VAL A 9 -7.16 5.79 3.80
C VAL A 9 -7.89 7.06 4.24
N PHE A 10 -8.78 7.54 3.39
CA PHE A 10 -9.57 8.75 3.64
C PHE A 10 -11.04 8.36 3.71
N TYR A 11 -11.68 8.63 4.84
CA TYR A 11 -13.06 8.25 5.10
C TYR A 11 -13.96 9.48 5.12
N SER A 12 -15.06 9.43 4.38
CA SER A 12 -16.09 10.46 4.40
C SER A 12 -17.30 9.97 5.20
N ALA A 13 -17.56 10.62 6.32
CA ALA A 13 -18.73 10.31 7.16
C ALA A 13 -20.03 10.64 6.43
N GLU A 14 -20.06 11.74 5.67
CA GLU A 14 -21.23 12.16 4.90
C GLU A 14 -21.64 11.13 3.87
N LYS A 15 -20.66 10.56 3.15
CA LYS A 15 -20.91 9.57 2.09
C LYS A 15 -20.87 8.14 2.60
N ASP A 16 -20.48 7.93 3.85
CA ASP A 16 -20.26 6.62 4.45
C ASP A 16 -19.39 5.74 3.53
N GLY A 17 -18.27 6.30 3.13
CA GLY A 17 -17.39 5.62 2.19
C GLY A 17 -15.97 6.13 2.23
N PHE A 18 -15.08 5.33 1.66
CA PHE A 18 -13.66 5.65 1.53
C PHE A 18 -13.38 6.26 0.16
N LEU A 19 -12.50 7.27 0.14
CA LEU A 19 -12.06 7.85 -1.11
C LEU A 19 -11.39 6.76 -1.96
N ALA A 20 -11.92 6.54 -3.16
CA ALA A 20 -11.41 5.53 -4.09
C ALA A 20 -10.54 6.15 -5.18
N SER A 21 -10.94 7.30 -5.70
CA SER A 21 -10.19 8.02 -6.71
C SER A 21 -10.59 9.48 -6.74
N TYR A 22 -9.74 10.30 -7.30
CA TYR A 22 -10.02 11.72 -7.54
C TYR A 22 -9.23 12.19 -8.75
N LYS A 23 -9.65 13.33 -9.30
CA LYS A 23 -8.89 14.02 -10.35
C LYS A 23 -8.27 15.27 -9.76
N ASP A 24 -7.08 15.63 -10.23
CA ASP A 24 -6.44 16.89 -9.86
C ASP A 24 -6.00 17.66 -11.11
N ARG A 25 -5.98 18.97 -10.97
CA ARG A 25 -5.37 19.90 -11.92
C ARG A 25 -4.47 20.84 -11.15
N SER A 26 -3.17 20.67 -11.33
CA SER A 26 -2.16 21.44 -10.59
C SER A 26 -2.35 21.31 -9.09
N THR A 27 -2.96 22.32 -8.43
CA THR A 27 -3.17 22.34 -7.00
C THR A 27 -4.61 22.07 -6.58
N LEU A 28 -5.52 21.86 -7.55
CA LEU A 28 -6.95 21.68 -7.30
C LEU A 28 -7.36 20.22 -7.48
N ALA A 29 -7.83 19.58 -6.41
CA ALA A 29 -8.43 18.26 -6.47
C ALA A 29 -9.95 18.38 -6.66
N PHE A 30 -10.51 17.54 -7.54
CA PHE A 30 -11.94 17.54 -7.86
C PHE A 30 -12.40 16.15 -8.31
N GLU A 31 -13.70 15.98 -8.48
CA GLU A 31 -14.33 14.72 -8.92
C GLU A 31 -13.90 13.49 -8.12
N ALA A 32 -14.15 13.53 -6.82
CA ALA A 32 -13.87 12.39 -5.96
C ALA A 32 -14.91 11.27 -6.14
N LYS A 33 -14.44 10.04 -6.14
CA LYS A 33 -15.28 8.85 -6.09
C LYS A 33 -15.05 8.15 -4.77
N PHE A 34 -16.14 7.63 -4.17
CA PHE A 34 -16.10 6.96 -2.89
C PHE A 34 -16.67 5.55 -3.01
N SER A 35 -16.17 4.64 -2.19
CA SER A 35 -16.68 3.28 -2.07
C SER A 35 -16.79 2.91 -0.59
N ASN A 36 -17.83 2.18 -0.22
CA ASN A 36 -17.97 1.65 1.12
C ASN A 36 -17.12 0.39 1.35
N ASP A 37 -16.47 -0.11 0.31
CA ASP A 37 -15.61 -1.29 0.38
C ASP A 37 -14.15 -0.86 0.49
N LEU A 38 -13.45 -1.35 1.52
CA LEU A 38 -12.03 -1.08 1.71
C LEU A 38 -11.16 -1.61 0.57
N GLU A 39 -11.62 -2.63 -0.16
CA GLU A 39 -10.88 -3.15 -1.32
C GLU A 39 -10.77 -2.11 -2.43
N ASP A 40 -11.75 -1.22 -2.55
CA ASP A 40 -11.78 -0.17 -3.58
C ASP A 40 -11.13 1.13 -3.12
N ALA A 41 -10.72 1.22 -1.86
CA ALA A 41 -10.17 2.45 -1.30
C ALA A 41 -8.83 2.82 -1.90
N LEU A 42 -8.56 4.12 -1.98
CA LEU A 42 -7.24 4.64 -2.30
C LEU A 42 -6.33 4.44 -1.10
N TYR A 43 -5.32 3.61 -1.24
CA TYR A 43 -4.35 3.34 -0.20
C TYR A 43 -3.07 4.14 -0.41
N VAL A 44 -2.65 4.83 0.63
CA VAL A 44 -1.38 5.55 0.63
C VAL A 44 -0.46 4.91 1.67
N PRO A 45 0.73 4.43 1.29
CA PRO A 45 1.68 3.89 2.26
C PRO A 45 2.00 4.94 3.33
N VAL A 46 2.18 4.49 4.58
CA VAL A 46 2.43 5.40 5.72
C VAL A 46 3.66 6.27 5.46
N ASP A 47 4.72 5.69 4.90
CA ASP A 47 5.95 6.45 4.59
C ASP A 47 5.69 7.55 3.56
N SER A 48 4.88 7.26 2.54
CA SER A 48 4.51 8.24 1.52
C SER A 48 3.62 9.34 2.11
N TYR A 49 2.71 8.99 3.01
CA TYR A 49 1.89 9.96 3.72
C TYR A 49 2.75 10.93 4.54
N GLU A 50 3.73 10.43 5.26
CA GLU A 50 4.62 11.27 6.07
C GLU A 50 5.41 12.27 5.21
N LYS A 51 5.84 11.86 4.03
CA LYS A 51 6.55 12.72 3.08
C LYS A 51 5.66 13.76 2.43
N GLN A 52 4.38 13.46 2.24
CA GLN A 52 3.42 14.32 1.55
C GLN A 52 2.29 14.76 2.47
N LYS A 53 2.56 14.85 3.76
CA LYS A 53 1.55 15.09 4.79
C LYS A 53 0.72 16.33 4.50
N ASP A 54 1.36 17.45 4.18
CA ASP A 54 0.66 18.72 3.96
C ASP A 54 -0.29 18.64 2.76
N GLU A 55 0.14 18.00 1.68
CA GLU A 55 -0.68 17.84 0.47
C GLU A 55 -1.86 16.89 0.72
N LEU A 56 -1.61 15.77 1.40
CA LEU A 56 -2.64 14.77 1.67
C LEU A 56 -3.63 15.23 2.73
N ASP A 57 -3.19 16.00 3.72
CA ASP A 57 -4.08 16.62 4.71
C ASP A 57 -5.00 17.65 4.05
N LYS A 58 -4.51 18.40 3.07
CA LYS A 58 -5.33 19.30 2.26
C LYS A 58 -6.34 18.55 1.40
N LEU A 59 -5.94 17.43 0.83
CA LEU A 59 -6.84 16.56 0.08
C LEU A 59 -8.00 16.08 0.96
N ALA A 60 -7.70 15.63 2.16
CA ALA A 60 -8.70 15.20 3.12
C ALA A 60 -9.64 16.34 3.48
N GLU A 61 -9.11 17.54 3.68
CA GLU A 61 -9.89 18.73 4.00
C GLU A 61 -10.84 19.11 2.85
N VAL A 62 -10.35 19.10 1.61
CA VAL A 62 -11.15 19.45 0.41
C VAL A 62 -12.36 18.53 0.27
N PHE A 63 -12.18 17.23 0.51
CA PHE A 63 -13.26 16.25 0.39
C PHE A 63 -13.95 15.92 1.70
N ASP A 64 -13.66 16.67 2.77
CA ASP A 64 -14.22 16.47 4.11
C ASP A 64 -14.06 15.03 4.59
N CYS A 65 -12.84 14.54 4.50
CA CYS A 65 -12.48 13.18 4.90
C CYS A 65 -11.66 13.17 6.18
N GLU A 66 -11.84 12.11 6.96
CA GLU A 66 -10.98 11.77 8.08
C GLU A 66 -9.84 10.89 7.58
N VAL A 67 -8.61 11.15 8.04
CA VAL A 67 -7.43 10.35 7.70
C VAL A 67 -7.34 9.20 8.70
N LEU A 68 -7.40 7.97 8.19
CA LEU A 68 -7.38 6.76 9.00
C LEU A 68 -6.23 5.86 8.62
N ILE A 69 -5.78 5.05 9.60
CA ILE A 69 -4.78 4.00 9.36
C ILE A 69 -5.50 2.67 9.29
N VAL A 70 -5.25 1.92 8.22
CA VAL A 70 -5.74 0.56 8.05
C VAL A 70 -4.55 -0.40 8.15
N GLU A 71 -4.65 -1.37 9.04
CA GLU A 71 -3.67 -2.45 9.14
C GLU A 71 -4.23 -3.68 8.45
N VAL A 72 -3.50 -4.18 7.45
CA VAL A 72 -3.90 -5.37 6.69
C VAL A 72 -2.93 -6.48 7.02
N GLU A 73 -3.48 -7.63 7.43
CA GLU A 73 -2.70 -8.83 7.69
C GLU A 73 -2.94 -9.83 6.57
N TYR A 74 -1.84 -10.26 5.95
CA TYR A 74 -1.86 -11.32 4.94
C TYR A 74 -1.36 -12.61 5.57
N ASN A 75 -2.13 -13.68 5.42
CA ASN A 75 -1.72 -15.01 5.86
C ASN A 75 -1.57 -15.89 4.62
N VAL A 76 -0.33 -16.31 4.35
CA VAL A 76 0.00 -17.08 3.16
C VAL A 76 0.32 -18.50 3.55
N THR A 77 -0.41 -19.44 2.97
CA THR A 77 -0.19 -20.88 3.15
C THR A 77 -0.06 -21.55 1.79
N LYS A 78 0.53 -22.72 1.78
CA LYS A 78 0.52 -23.58 0.58
C LYS A 78 -0.90 -24.12 0.36
N LEU A 79 -1.16 -24.61 -0.85
CA LEU A 79 -2.48 -25.16 -1.20
C LEU A 79 -2.88 -26.35 -0.33
N ASP A 80 -1.91 -27.09 0.21
CA ASP A 80 -2.16 -28.22 1.11
C ASP A 80 -2.43 -27.80 2.57
N GLY A 81 -2.42 -26.49 2.86
CA GLY A 81 -2.65 -25.94 4.19
C GLY A 81 -1.41 -25.83 5.09
N THR A 82 -0.25 -26.24 4.61
CA THR A 82 1.00 -26.08 5.37
C THR A 82 1.54 -24.67 5.25
N ASP A 83 2.39 -24.28 6.20
CA ASP A 83 2.98 -22.96 6.23
C ASP A 83 3.90 -22.72 5.04
N PHE A 84 3.85 -21.51 4.53
CA PHE A 84 4.73 -21.02 3.47
C PHE A 84 5.73 -20.05 4.10
N GLU A 85 7.02 -20.24 3.78
CA GLU A 85 8.06 -19.28 4.13
C GLU A 85 8.69 -18.73 2.85
N ARG A 86 8.73 -17.40 2.77
CA ARG A 86 9.36 -16.70 1.65
C ARG A 86 10.87 -16.87 1.75
N LYS A 87 11.50 -17.30 0.64
CA LYS A 87 12.97 -17.33 0.57
C LYS A 87 13.50 -15.90 0.62
N LYS A 88 14.40 -15.66 1.56
CA LYS A 88 15.07 -14.36 1.68
C LYS A 88 16.16 -14.27 0.62
N TYR A 89 15.86 -13.62 -0.49
CA TYR A 89 16.86 -13.34 -1.53
C TYR A 89 18.00 -12.45 -1.03
N GLU A 90 17.79 -11.76 0.08
CA GLU A 90 18.77 -10.90 0.73
C GLU A 90 19.97 -11.68 1.29
N GLU A 91 19.83 -12.98 1.48
CA GLU A 91 20.90 -13.86 1.98
C GLU A 91 21.80 -14.42 0.86
N VAL A 92 21.49 -14.12 -0.41
CA VAL A 92 22.37 -14.45 -1.51
C VAL A 92 23.54 -13.46 -1.47
N THR A 93 24.69 -13.93 -0.99
CA THR A 93 25.90 -13.11 -0.91
C THR A 93 26.39 -12.74 -2.31
N ARG A 94 27.13 -11.62 -2.40
CA ARG A 94 27.77 -11.22 -3.66
C ARG A 94 28.65 -12.33 -4.24
N ASP A 95 29.26 -13.14 -3.39
CA ASP A 95 30.12 -14.22 -3.79
C ASP A 95 29.33 -15.36 -4.44
N GLU A 96 28.18 -15.73 -3.89
CA GLU A 96 27.29 -16.71 -4.49
C GLU A 96 26.75 -16.24 -5.84
N PHE A 97 26.43 -14.98 -5.96
CA PHE A 97 25.96 -14.39 -7.21
C PHE A 97 27.07 -14.39 -8.26
N LYS A 98 28.31 -14.08 -7.88
CA LYS A 98 29.49 -14.14 -8.78
C LYS A 98 29.75 -15.57 -9.26
N GLU A 99 29.65 -16.56 -8.39
CA GLU A 99 29.81 -17.96 -8.78
C GLU A 99 28.73 -18.40 -9.76
N PHE A 100 27.50 -17.98 -9.50
CA PHE A 100 26.38 -18.23 -10.41
C PHE A 100 26.64 -17.66 -11.80
N LEU A 101 27.13 -16.43 -11.88
CA LEU A 101 27.48 -15.77 -13.13
C LEU A 101 28.61 -16.50 -13.86
N LYS A 102 29.62 -16.97 -13.14
CA LYS A 102 30.73 -17.75 -13.72
C LYS A 102 30.26 -19.07 -14.35
N THR A 103 29.27 -19.72 -13.71
CA THR A 103 28.69 -20.96 -14.25
C THR A 103 27.91 -20.72 -15.54
N LEU A 104 27.33 -19.54 -15.71
CA LEU A 104 26.60 -19.17 -16.92
C LEU A 104 27.50 -18.76 -18.08
N ILE A 105 28.69 -18.24 -17.80
CA ILE A 105 29.60 -17.69 -18.79
C ILE A 105 30.58 -18.76 -19.32
N ASN A 106 30.83 -19.78 -18.54
CA ASN A 106 31.64 -20.91 -18.97
C ASN A 106 30.74 -21.99 -19.55
#